data_0fc8bb2cda36f15323c0e4c4f1f1b162
#
_entry.id   0fc8bb2cda36f15323c0e4c4f1f1b162
#
_cell.length_a   1.000
_cell.length_b   1.000
_cell.length_c   1.000
_cell.angle_alpha   90.00
_cell.angle_beta   90.00
_cell.angle_gamma   90.00
#
_symmetry.space_group_name_H-M   'P 1'
#
loop_
_entity.id
_entity.type
_entity.pdbx_description
1 polymer ?
#
loop_
_entity_poly.entity_id
_entity_poly.type
_entity_poly.pdbx_seq_one_letter_code
_entity_poly.pdbx_strand_id
1 'polypeptide(L)'
;MAAYQDTEAIDLGAMTIESEVTEAIPASTARMYNVFPVAADESSVTLATFDLVDPRISDEMLFTLSKEVRFVFAREKDVMDRIAQYYGDANASVADMIKSLGEGMSDDETLAAGANANDIASMESAANSNAIIKFVNLVLYQGVVDHAADIHIEPFEDDFKIRYRVDGALYEMKAPDVKMAPAIISRVKILAGLNIAERRVPQDGRIALTVAG
;
A
#
# COMPACT_ATOMS: atom_id res chain seq x y z
N MET A 1 -14.91 -18.07 -20.15
CA MET A 1 -13.85 -19.10 -19.98
C MET A 1 -13.03 -19.44 -21.24
N ALA A 2 -13.33 -18.90 -22.38
CA ALA A 2 -12.67 -19.32 -23.63
C ALA A 2 -11.49 -18.46 -24.13
N ALA A 3 -11.14 -17.38 -23.45
CA ALA A 3 -10.07 -16.45 -23.87
C ALA A 3 -8.70 -16.72 -23.24
N TYR A 4 -8.59 -17.71 -22.37
CA TYR A 4 -7.34 -18.03 -21.63
C TYR A 4 -6.80 -19.44 -21.95
N GLN A 5 -7.07 -19.94 -23.14
CA GLN A 5 -6.70 -21.33 -23.51
C GLN A 5 -5.21 -21.57 -23.75
N ASP A 6 -4.37 -20.53 -23.76
CA ASP A 6 -2.91 -20.65 -23.95
C ASP A 6 -2.06 -20.25 -22.75
N THR A 7 -2.66 -20.00 -21.58
CA THR A 7 -1.87 -19.60 -20.41
C THR A 7 -1.46 -20.83 -19.61
N GLU A 8 -0.16 -21.10 -19.55
CA GLU A 8 0.44 -22.23 -18.85
C GLU A 8 0.32 -22.06 -17.33
N ALA A 9 0.02 -23.15 -16.62
CA ALA A 9 0.05 -23.17 -15.16
C ALA A 9 1.39 -23.70 -14.66
N ILE A 10 2.01 -22.97 -13.74
CA ILE A 10 3.33 -23.31 -13.20
C ILE A 10 3.29 -23.57 -11.69
N ASP A 11 4.22 -24.37 -11.19
CA ASP A 11 4.46 -24.53 -9.75
C ASP A 11 5.57 -23.56 -9.31
N LEU A 12 5.16 -22.34 -8.97
CA LEU A 12 6.06 -21.26 -8.56
C LEU A 12 6.82 -21.60 -7.27
N GLY A 13 6.22 -22.44 -6.40
CA GLY A 13 6.84 -22.88 -5.16
C GLY A 13 8.10 -23.73 -5.36
N ALA A 14 8.14 -24.51 -6.44
CA ALA A 14 9.26 -25.39 -6.78
C ALA A 14 10.35 -24.69 -7.63
N MET A 15 10.10 -23.48 -8.13
CA MET A 15 11.04 -22.77 -9.02
C MET A 15 12.10 -22.01 -8.24
N THR A 16 13.35 -22.07 -8.70
CA THR A 16 14.41 -21.18 -8.27
C THR A 16 14.48 -20.02 -9.25
N ILE A 17 14.34 -18.80 -8.75
CA ILE A 17 14.30 -17.56 -9.54
C ILE A 17 15.59 -16.79 -9.27
N GLU A 18 16.27 -16.38 -10.32
CA GLU A 18 17.49 -15.58 -10.24
C GLU A 18 17.19 -14.13 -9.83
N SER A 19 18.12 -13.49 -9.12
CA SER A 19 17.94 -12.11 -8.63
C SER A 19 17.70 -11.12 -9.77
N GLU A 20 18.34 -11.33 -10.93
CA GLU A 20 18.18 -10.48 -12.11
C GLU A 20 16.74 -10.49 -12.65
N VAL A 21 16.05 -11.63 -12.52
CA VAL A 21 14.64 -11.74 -12.94
C VAL A 21 13.74 -10.95 -11.99
N THR A 22 14.03 -10.94 -10.69
CA THR A 22 13.23 -10.21 -9.72
C THR A 22 13.37 -8.69 -9.85
N GLU A 23 14.48 -8.21 -10.39
CA GLU A 23 14.72 -6.81 -10.69
C GLU A 23 14.05 -6.34 -12.00
N ALA A 24 13.50 -7.26 -12.78
CA ALA A 24 12.88 -6.95 -14.07
C ALA A 24 11.61 -6.13 -13.97
N ILE A 25 10.95 -6.10 -12.79
CA ILE A 25 9.79 -5.27 -12.52
C ILE A 25 9.98 -4.50 -11.20
N PRO A 26 9.42 -3.28 -11.10
CA PRO A 26 9.40 -2.54 -9.84
C PRO A 26 8.59 -3.28 -8.76
N ALA A 27 9.01 -3.15 -7.50
CA ALA A 27 8.29 -3.74 -6.37
C ALA A 27 6.83 -3.23 -6.26
N SER A 28 6.60 -1.95 -6.59
CA SER A 28 5.27 -1.35 -6.68
C SER A 28 4.36 -2.06 -7.68
N THR A 29 4.88 -2.33 -8.87
CA THR A 29 4.16 -3.07 -9.93
C THR A 29 3.83 -4.49 -9.49
N ALA A 30 4.79 -5.20 -8.89
CA ALA A 30 4.57 -6.57 -8.38
C ALA A 30 3.43 -6.61 -7.36
N ARG A 31 3.41 -5.66 -6.42
CA ARG A 31 2.39 -5.58 -5.36
C ARG A 31 1.05 -5.08 -5.87
N MET A 32 1.05 -4.08 -6.78
CA MET A 32 -0.17 -3.48 -7.33
C MET A 32 -1.01 -4.50 -8.10
N TYR A 33 -0.34 -5.29 -8.96
CA TYR A 33 -1.03 -6.21 -9.85
C TYR A 33 -1.00 -7.67 -9.36
N ASN A 34 -0.44 -7.92 -8.16
CA ASN A 34 -0.26 -9.27 -7.62
C ASN A 34 0.43 -10.21 -8.61
N VAL A 35 1.53 -9.74 -9.19
CA VAL A 35 2.33 -10.49 -10.18
C VAL A 35 3.75 -10.70 -9.69
N PHE A 36 4.36 -11.81 -10.08
CA PHE A 36 5.75 -12.12 -9.75
C PHE A 36 6.51 -12.52 -11.01
N PRO A 37 7.69 -11.95 -11.31
CA PRO A 37 8.47 -12.30 -12.50
C PRO A 37 9.10 -13.67 -12.32
N VAL A 38 8.95 -14.52 -13.33
CA VAL A 38 9.49 -15.88 -13.34
C VAL A 38 10.56 -16.08 -14.41
N ALA A 39 10.54 -15.27 -15.46
CA ALA A 39 11.57 -15.19 -16.47
C ALA A 39 11.62 -13.78 -17.05
N ALA A 40 12.80 -13.32 -17.40
CA ALA A 40 13.00 -12.04 -18.08
C ALA A 40 14.17 -12.14 -19.05
N ASP A 41 14.02 -11.46 -20.19
CA ASP A 41 15.09 -11.23 -21.15
C ASP A 41 15.14 -9.72 -21.54
N GLU A 42 15.93 -9.37 -22.54
CA GLU A 42 16.06 -7.96 -22.97
C GLU A 42 14.74 -7.38 -23.49
N SER A 43 13.88 -8.20 -24.08
CA SER A 43 12.68 -7.79 -24.82
C SER A 43 11.38 -8.25 -24.19
N SER A 44 11.41 -9.25 -23.31
CA SER A 44 10.20 -9.84 -22.72
C SER A 44 10.35 -10.11 -21.23
N VAL A 45 9.20 -10.16 -20.52
CA VAL A 45 9.10 -10.59 -19.14
C VAL A 45 7.89 -11.51 -18.98
N THR A 46 8.09 -12.64 -18.29
CA THR A 46 7.01 -13.57 -17.95
C THR A 46 6.64 -13.39 -16.48
N LEU A 47 5.36 -13.10 -16.23
CA LEU A 47 4.81 -12.79 -14.92
C LEU A 47 3.86 -13.91 -14.47
N ALA A 48 4.09 -14.45 -13.29
CA ALA A 48 3.14 -15.34 -12.62
C ALA A 48 2.04 -14.53 -11.93
N THR A 49 0.79 -14.96 -12.11
CA THR A 49 -0.38 -14.37 -11.46
C THR A 49 -1.35 -15.47 -11.05
N PHE A 50 -2.27 -15.16 -10.14
CA PHE A 50 -3.37 -16.05 -9.73
C PHE A 50 -4.73 -15.52 -10.17
N ASP A 51 -4.79 -14.28 -10.66
CA ASP A 51 -6.04 -13.65 -11.08
C ASP A 51 -6.09 -13.48 -12.61
N LEU A 52 -7.29 -13.24 -13.10
CA LEU A 52 -7.52 -12.95 -14.50
C LEU A 52 -7.01 -11.54 -14.83
N VAL A 53 -6.02 -11.47 -15.70
CA VAL A 53 -5.44 -10.19 -16.11
C VAL A 53 -6.36 -9.53 -17.14
N ASP A 54 -6.86 -8.32 -16.82
CA ASP A 54 -7.55 -7.48 -17.80
C ASP A 54 -6.56 -7.12 -18.92
N PRO A 55 -6.95 -7.23 -20.21
CA PRO A 55 -6.09 -6.80 -21.33
C PRO A 55 -5.50 -5.40 -21.19
N ARG A 56 -6.22 -4.49 -20.52
CA ARG A 56 -5.72 -3.13 -20.23
C ARG A 56 -4.50 -3.13 -19.31
N ILE A 57 -4.46 -4.05 -18.35
CA ILE A 57 -3.31 -4.20 -17.44
C ILE A 57 -2.09 -4.69 -18.24
N SER A 58 -2.30 -5.58 -19.19
CA SER A 58 -1.23 -6.05 -20.08
C SER A 58 -0.64 -4.91 -20.91
N ASP A 59 -1.50 -4.06 -21.48
CA ASP A 59 -1.07 -2.89 -22.29
C ASP A 59 -0.36 -1.85 -21.40
N GLU A 60 -0.86 -1.60 -20.20
CA GLU A 60 -0.25 -0.68 -19.24
C GLU A 60 1.13 -1.18 -18.77
N MET A 61 1.25 -2.47 -18.50
CA MET A 61 2.54 -3.08 -18.16
C MET A 61 3.54 -3.05 -19.31
N LEU A 62 3.10 -3.31 -20.54
CA LEU A 62 3.93 -3.19 -21.73
C LEU A 62 4.51 -1.76 -21.85
N PHE A 63 3.68 -0.74 -21.59
CA PHE A 63 4.11 0.66 -21.63
C PHE A 63 5.08 0.99 -20.49
N THR A 64 4.76 0.56 -19.27
CA THR A 64 5.55 0.85 -18.06
C THR A 64 6.91 0.15 -18.09
N LEU A 65 6.94 -1.12 -18.51
CA LEU A 65 8.16 -1.93 -18.52
C LEU A 65 8.95 -1.81 -19.82
N SER A 66 8.34 -1.27 -20.87
CA SER A 66 8.91 -1.23 -22.24
C SER A 66 9.35 -2.60 -22.73
N LYS A 67 8.71 -3.68 -22.25
CA LYS A 67 8.98 -5.09 -22.58
C LYS A 67 7.68 -5.81 -22.91
N GLU A 68 7.75 -6.81 -23.78
CA GLU A 68 6.62 -7.72 -24.01
C GLU A 68 6.29 -8.50 -22.72
N VAL A 69 5.04 -8.44 -22.30
CA VAL A 69 4.59 -9.08 -21.06
C VAL A 69 3.82 -10.35 -21.38
N ARG A 70 4.23 -11.47 -20.78
CA ARG A 70 3.52 -12.75 -20.84
C ARG A 70 3.07 -13.13 -19.44
N PHE A 71 1.87 -13.73 -19.33
CA PHE A 71 1.33 -14.17 -18.06
C PHE A 71 1.30 -15.69 -18.00
N VAL A 72 1.59 -16.22 -16.80
CA VAL A 72 1.44 -17.65 -16.46
C VAL A 72 0.67 -17.74 -15.15
N PHE A 73 -0.13 -18.80 -14.98
CA PHE A 73 -0.92 -18.97 -13.76
C PHE A 73 -0.12 -19.73 -12.69
N ALA A 74 -0.19 -19.23 -11.45
CA ALA A 74 0.34 -19.90 -10.28
C ALA A 74 -0.67 -19.85 -9.13
N ARG A 75 -0.41 -20.59 -8.05
CA ARG A 75 -1.27 -20.54 -6.87
C ARG A 75 -1.12 -19.19 -6.17
N GLU A 76 -2.23 -18.62 -5.73
CA GLU A 76 -2.28 -17.34 -5.02
C GLU A 76 -1.25 -17.27 -3.89
N LYS A 77 -1.25 -18.31 -3.03
CA LYS A 77 -0.30 -18.39 -1.92
C LYS A 77 1.15 -18.29 -2.39
N ASP A 78 1.53 -19.00 -3.45
CA ASP A 78 2.92 -19.03 -3.92
C ASP A 78 3.32 -17.67 -4.51
N VAL A 79 2.41 -17.00 -5.22
CA VAL A 79 2.65 -15.65 -5.75
C VAL A 79 2.83 -14.65 -4.61
N MET A 80 1.94 -14.66 -3.62
CA MET A 80 2.01 -13.74 -2.48
C MET A 80 3.24 -13.99 -1.60
N ASP A 81 3.58 -15.26 -1.33
CA ASP A 81 4.78 -15.63 -0.58
C ASP A 81 6.05 -15.15 -1.28
N ARG A 82 6.12 -15.26 -2.62
CA ARG A 82 7.26 -14.78 -3.40
C ARG A 82 7.34 -13.26 -3.44
N ILE A 83 6.22 -12.55 -3.62
CA ILE A 83 6.19 -11.09 -3.55
C ILE A 83 6.71 -10.62 -2.19
N ALA A 84 6.21 -11.20 -1.09
CA ALA A 84 6.66 -10.87 0.25
C ALA A 84 8.16 -11.16 0.47
N GLN A 85 8.64 -12.30 -0.03
CA GLN A 85 10.03 -12.72 0.13
C GLN A 85 11.03 -11.80 -0.60
N TYR A 86 10.73 -11.42 -1.85
CA TYR A 86 11.69 -10.73 -2.71
C TYR A 86 11.52 -9.20 -2.73
N TYR A 87 10.29 -8.71 -2.63
CA TYR A 87 10.01 -7.27 -2.66
C TYR A 87 9.68 -6.69 -1.27
N GLY A 88 9.73 -7.53 -0.26
CA GLY A 88 9.30 -7.19 1.09
C GLY A 88 7.78 -7.14 1.22
N ASP A 89 7.28 -7.50 2.37
CA ASP A 89 5.87 -7.36 2.68
C ASP A 89 5.62 -5.98 3.28
N ALA A 90 5.43 -4.98 2.41
CA ALA A 90 5.00 -3.66 2.85
C ALA A 90 3.67 -3.75 3.64
N ASN A 91 2.81 -4.71 3.25
CA ASN A 91 1.57 -4.99 3.96
C ASN A 91 1.82 -5.76 5.28
N ALA A 92 2.87 -6.60 5.41
CA ALA A 92 3.17 -7.26 6.69
C ALA A 92 3.65 -6.23 7.71
N SER A 93 4.58 -5.34 7.37
CA SER A 93 5.01 -4.31 8.31
C SER A 93 3.88 -3.33 8.66
N VAL A 94 3.01 -3.02 7.70
CA VAL A 94 1.79 -2.24 7.93
C VAL A 94 0.75 -3.03 8.74
N ALA A 95 0.54 -4.31 8.40
CA ALA A 95 -0.40 -5.18 9.12
C ALA A 95 0.05 -5.43 10.57
N ASP A 96 1.35 -5.65 10.80
CA ASP A 96 1.92 -5.80 12.13
C ASP A 96 1.81 -4.50 12.94
N MET A 97 1.97 -3.37 12.27
CA MET A 97 1.78 -2.07 12.91
C MET A 97 0.31 -1.76 13.18
N ILE A 98 -0.61 -2.09 12.28
CA ILE A 98 -2.06 -2.01 12.52
C ILE A 98 -2.47 -2.90 13.70
N LYS A 99 -1.91 -4.11 13.78
CA LYS A 99 -2.13 -5.01 14.90
C LYS A 99 -1.60 -4.42 16.21
N SER A 100 -0.38 -3.87 16.20
CA SER A 100 0.20 -3.19 17.36
C SER A 100 -0.55 -1.90 17.73
N LEU A 101 -1.16 -1.21 16.78
CA LEU A 101 -2.09 -0.09 17.03
C LEU A 101 -3.33 -0.57 17.78
N GLY A 102 -3.91 -1.72 17.37
CA GLY A 102 -5.08 -2.31 18.03
C GLY A 102 -4.75 -2.86 19.43
N GLU A 103 -3.56 -3.40 19.63
CA GLU A 103 -3.12 -3.97 20.91
C GLU A 103 -2.55 -2.91 21.87
N GLY A 104 -2.02 -1.81 21.35
CA GLY A 104 -1.36 -0.74 22.14
C GLY A 104 -2.27 0.41 22.55
N MET A 105 -3.47 0.48 22.01
CA MET A 105 -4.51 1.41 22.48
C MET A 105 -5.41 0.63 23.45
N SER A 106 -5.33 0.95 24.75
CA SER A 106 -6.31 0.45 25.72
C SER A 106 -7.72 0.86 25.27
N ASP A 107 -8.73 0.04 25.61
CA ASP A 107 -10.15 0.35 25.30
C ASP A 107 -10.55 1.76 25.75
N ASP A 108 -9.89 2.29 26.77
CA ASP A 108 -10.06 3.66 27.28
C ASP A 108 -9.51 4.74 26.31
N GLU A 109 -8.39 4.48 25.62
CA GLU A 109 -7.82 5.45 24.64
C GLU A 109 -8.58 5.42 23.30
N THR A 110 -9.08 4.26 22.86
CA THR A 110 -9.96 4.14 21.68
C THR A 110 -11.32 4.79 21.92
N LEU A 111 -11.88 4.66 23.14
CA LEU A 111 -13.12 5.34 23.54
C LEU A 111 -12.91 6.85 23.67
N ALA A 112 -11.75 7.32 24.12
CA ALA A 112 -11.42 8.75 24.20
C ALA A 112 -11.25 9.39 22.79
N ALA A 113 -10.67 8.66 21.84
CA ALA A 113 -10.54 9.13 20.45
C ALA A 113 -11.90 9.20 19.72
N GLY A 114 -12.89 8.36 20.15
CA GLY A 114 -14.25 8.35 19.57
C GLY A 114 -15.28 9.17 20.34
N ALA A 115 -15.16 9.28 21.67
CA ALA A 115 -16.20 9.85 22.53
C ALA A 115 -16.19 11.39 22.63
N ASN A 116 -15.07 12.04 22.38
CA ASN A 116 -14.92 13.50 22.49
C ASN A 116 -14.38 14.13 21.20
N ALA A 117 -14.99 13.82 20.08
CA ALA A 117 -14.61 14.37 18.77
C ALA A 117 -14.63 15.92 18.70
N ASN A 118 -15.06 16.60 19.74
CA ASN A 118 -15.05 18.05 19.88
C ASN A 118 -13.99 18.60 20.84
N ASP A 119 -13.23 17.74 21.53
CA ASP A 119 -12.15 18.18 22.42
C ASP A 119 -10.81 18.14 21.65
N ILE A 120 -10.31 19.32 21.31
CA ILE A 120 -9.05 19.51 20.57
C ILE A 120 -7.87 18.90 21.33
N ALA A 121 -7.85 18.99 22.66
CA ALA A 121 -6.76 18.46 23.47
C ALA A 121 -6.69 16.94 23.43
N SER A 122 -7.84 16.25 23.43
CA SER A 122 -7.89 14.79 23.30
C SER A 122 -7.48 14.32 21.92
N MET A 123 -7.87 15.04 20.88
CA MET A 123 -7.46 14.76 19.49
C MET A 123 -5.97 14.97 19.29
N GLU A 124 -5.41 16.02 19.85
CA GLU A 124 -3.98 16.31 19.79
C GLU A 124 -3.18 15.23 20.55
N SER A 125 -3.65 14.82 21.70
CA SER A 125 -3.06 13.72 22.48
C SER A 125 -3.06 12.40 21.67
N ALA A 126 -4.20 12.01 21.10
CA ALA A 126 -4.31 10.81 20.27
C ALA A 126 -3.42 10.88 19.02
N ALA A 127 -3.37 12.04 18.34
CA ALA A 127 -2.52 12.26 17.18
C ALA A 127 -1.01 12.21 17.51
N ASN A 128 -0.64 12.49 18.73
CA ASN A 128 0.74 12.45 19.23
C ASN A 128 1.09 11.11 19.91
N SER A 129 0.19 10.12 19.90
CA SER A 129 0.55 8.79 20.37
C SER A 129 1.67 8.19 19.49
N ASN A 130 2.61 7.48 20.12
CA ASN A 130 3.74 6.87 19.40
C ASN A 130 3.30 5.94 18.27
N ALA A 131 2.17 5.27 18.43
CA ALA A 131 1.63 4.35 17.46
C ALA A 131 1.13 5.08 16.20
N ILE A 132 0.35 6.16 16.37
CA ILE A 132 -0.14 7.00 15.26
C ILE A 132 1.02 7.69 14.53
N ILE A 133 2.00 8.20 15.27
CA ILE A 133 3.21 8.81 14.67
C ILE A 133 3.93 7.81 13.77
N LYS A 134 4.21 6.61 14.29
CA LYS A 134 4.90 5.56 13.53
C LYS A 134 4.09 5.13 12.31
N PHE A 135 2.77 4.97 12.47
CA PHE A 135 1.91 4.58 11.36
C PHE A 135 1.90 5.62 10.24
N VAL A 136 1.70 6.91 10.56
CA VAL A 136 1.71 7.97 9.55
C VAL A 136 3.08 8.07 8.86
N ASN A 137 4.17 7.96 9.63
CA ASN A 137 5.51 7.96 9.05
C ASN A 137 5.71 6.77 8.10
N LEU A 138 5.22 5.57 8.45
CA LEU A 138 5.29 4.39 7.61
C LEU A 138 4.50 4.59 6.30
N VAL A 139 3.27 5.13 6.38
CA VAL A 139 2.46 5.44 5.20
C VAL A 139 3.20 6.41 4.26
N LEU A 140 3.76 7.47 4.80
CA LEU A 140 4.51 8.45 4.01
C LEU A 140 5.80 7.87 3.44
N TYR A 141 6.55 7.10 4.24
CA TYR A 141 7.77 6.42 3.79
C TYR A 141 7.46 5.44 2.66
N GLN A 142 6.43 4.62 2.80
CA GLN A 142 6.02 3.66 1.77
C GLN A 142 5.64 4.37 0.47
N GLY A 143 4.92 5.49 0.56
CA GLY A 143 4.60 6.29 -0.62
C GLY A 143 5.84 6.79 -1.36
N VAL A 144 6.90 7.17 -0.64
CA VAL A 144 8.19 7.57 -1.25
C VAL A 144 8.90 6.37 -1.89
N VAL A 145 8.94 5.23 -1.20
CA VAL A 145 9.58 3.99 -1.71
C VAL A 145 8.88 3.49 -2.97
N ASP A 146 7.56 3.55 -3.01
CA ASP A 146 6.75 3.13 -4.15
C ASP A 146 6.64 4.20 -5.25
N HIS A 147 7.35 5.33 -5.11
CA HIS A 147 7.30 6.46 -6.05
C HIS A 147 5.88 6.97 -6.29
N ALA A 148 5.03 6.95 -5.26
CA ALA A 148 3.67 7.44 -5.37
C ALA A 148 3.64 8.94 -5.68
N ALA A 149 2.86 9.33 -6.69
CA ALA A 149 2.60 10.73 -7.02
C ALA A 149 1.68 11.38 -5.98
N ASP A 150 0.71 10.61 -5.47
CA ASP A 150 -0.27 11.06 -4.48
C ASP A 150 -0.53 9.97 -3.42
N ILE A 151 -0.83 10.40 -2.21
CA ILE A 151 -1.34 9.56 -1.12
C ILE A 151 -2.71 10.08 -0.72
N HIS A 152 -3.74 9.26 -0.87
CA HIS A 152 -5.11 9.59 -0.51
C HIS A 152 -5.43 8.94 0.85
N ILE A 153 -5.86 9.75 1.80
CA ILE A 153 -6.29 9.32 3.13
C ILE A 153 -7.77 9.71 3.26
N GLU A 154 -8.65 8.74 3.11
CA GLU A 154 -10.07 8.96 2.87
C GLU A 154 -10.92 8.33 3.96
N PRO A 155 -11.46 9.13 4.91
CA PRO A 155 -12.46 8.65 5.85
C PRO A 155 -13.85 8.61 5.19
N PHE A 156 -14.52 7.49 5.35
CA PHE A 156 -15.94 7.29 5.03
C PHE A 156 -16.72 7.12 6.34
N GLU A 157 -18.03 6.95 6.27
CA GLU A 157 -18.88 6.77 7.45
C GLU A 157 -18.55 5.47 8.19
N ASP A 158 -18.43 4.36 7.44
CA ASP A 158 -18.19 3.01 7.96
C ASP A 158 -16.86 2.41 7.52
N ASP A 159 -16.01 3.18 6.83
CA ASP A 159 -14.77 2.67 6.25
C ASP A 159 -13.66 3.74 6.28
N PHE A 160 -12.43 3.30 6.19
CA PHE A 160 -11.27 4.17 6.12
C PHE A 160 -10.29 3.62 5.09
N LYS A 161 -9.98 4.42 4.06
CA LYS A 161 -9.12 3.98 2.96
C LYS A 161 -7.86 4.82 2.87
N ILE A 162 -6.75 4.13 2.59
CA ILE A 162 -5.47 4.75 2.24
C ILE A 162 -5.09 4.21 0.87
N ARG A 163 -4.90 5.11 -0.09
CA ARG A 163 -4.60 4.75 -1.47
C ARG A 163 -3.40 5.53 -1.98
N TYR A 164 -2.54 4.86 -2.73
CA TYR A 164 -1.41 5.44 -3.43
C TYR A 164 -1.71 5.54 -4.92
N ARG A 165 -1.29 6.65 -5.53
CA ARG A 165 -1.24 6.74 -6.99
C ARG A 165 0.18 6.51 -7.45
N VAL A 166 0.43 5.39 -8.12
CA VAL A 166 1.70 5.04 -8.73
C VAL A 166 1.48 4.85 -10.21
N ASP A 167 2.26 5.52 -11.05
CA ASP A 167 2.16 5.46 -12.52
C ASP A 167 0.74 5.68 -13.07
N GLY A 168 -0.03 6.55 -12.40
CA GLY A 168 -1.41 6.89 -12.78
C GLY A 168 -2.49 5.98 -12.21
N ALA A 169 -2.17 4.76 -11.76
CA ALA A 169 -3.12 3.83 -11.16
C ALA A 169 -3.21 4.02 -9.64
N LEU A 170 -4.41 3.87 -9.08
CA LEU A 170 -4.66 3.91 -7.64
C LEU A 170 -4.73 2.49 -7.09
N TYR A 171 -3.92 2.20 -6.09
CA TYR A 171 -4.04 0.95 -5.34
C TYR A 171 -4.26 1.21 -3.84
N GLU A 172 -5.02 0.33 -3.23
CA GLU A 172 -5.42 0.44 -1.83
C GLU A 172 -4.41 -0.27 -0.93
N MET A 173 -3.96 0.46 0.10
CA MET A 173 -3.20 -0.11 1.19
C MET A 173 -4.16 -0.56 2.30
N LYS A 174 -3.76 -1.59 3.05
CA LYS A 174 -4.51 -2.00 4.24
C LYS A 174 -4.56 -0.84 5.24
N ALA A 175 -5.78 -0.39 5.54
CA ALA A 175 -6.04 0.68 6.50
C ALA A 175 -6.38 0.11 7.89
N PRO A 176 -6.13 0.87 8.97
CA PRO A 176 -6.60 0.53 10.30
C PRO A 176 -8.10 0.77 10.46
N ASP A 177 -8.64 0.42 11.64
CA ASP A 177 -10.05 0.66 11.99
C ASP A 177 -10.44 2.14 11.76
N VAL A 178 -11.65 2.37 11.24
CA VAL A 178 -12.21 3.70 10.96
C VAL A 178 -12.15 4.64 12.18
N LYS A 179 -12.22 4.09 13.39
CA LYS A 179 -12.10 4.85 14.65
C LYS A 179 -10.76 5.57 14.80
N MET A 180 -9.72 5.12 14.10
CA MET A 180 -8.39 5.74 14.13
C MET A 180 -8.24 6.88 13.10
N ALA A 181 -9.16 6.99 12.15
CA ALA A 181 -9.10 8.01 11.09
C ALA A 181 -8.97 9.44 11.64
N PRO A 182 -9.73 9.89 12.67
CA PRO A 182 -9.58 11.22 13.22
C PRO A 182 -8.18 11.54 13.77
N ALA A 183 -7.55 10.57 14.45
CA ALA A 183 -6.20 10.72 15.01
C ALA A 183 -5.14 10.77 13.89
N ILE A 184 -5.26 9.92 12.88
CA ILE A 184 -4.37 9.87 11.72
C ILE A 184 -4.46 11.19 10.94
N ILE A 185 -5.67 11.66 10.64
CA ILE A 185 -5.88 12.93 9.93
C ILE A 185 -5.33 14.11 10.74
N SER A 186 -5.58 14.13 12.06
CA SER A 186 -5.04 15.17 12.94
C SER A 186 -3.52 15.17 12.92
N ARG A 187 -2.89 13.99 12.92
CA ARG A 187 -1.43 13.88 12.81
C ARG A 187 -0.89 14.43 11.49
N VAL A 188 -1.55 14.13 10.36
CA VAL A 188 -1.18 14.69 9.06
C VAL A 188 -1.32 16.21 9.06
N LYS A 189 -2.40 16.75 9.65
CA LYS A 189 -2.59 18.20 9.81
C LYS A 189 -1.49 18.84 10.66
N ILE A 190 -1.10 18.22 11.77
CA ILE A 190 0.01 18.68 12.60
C ILE A 190 1.31 18.75 11.79
N LEU A 191 1.63 17.69 11.05
CA LEU A 191 2.83 17.65 10.21
C LEU A 191 2.84 18.73 9.12
N ALA A 192 1.66 19.09 8.60
CA ALA A 192 1.50 20.09 7.56
C ALA A 192 1.30 21.52 8.11
N GLY A 193 1.26 21.72 9.45
CA GLY A 193 1.01 23.01 10.09
C GLY A 193 -0.42 23.52 9.89
N LEU A 194 -1.40 22.61 9.73
CA LEU A 194 -2.81 22.93 9.50
C LEU A 194 -3.60 23.01 10.81
N ASN A 195 -4.75 23.67 10.76
CA ASN A 195 -5.66 23.77 11.90
C ASN A 195 -6.42 22.45 12.11
N ILE A 196 -6.18 21.78 13.24
CA ILE A 196 -6.85 20.51 13.60
C ILE A 196 -8.32 20.69 13.96
N ALA A 197 -8.70 21.87 14.50
CA ALA A 197 -10.08 22.15 14.87
C ALA A 197 -11.00 22.36 13.66
N GLU A 198 -10.45 22.83 12.53
CA GLU A 198 -11.22 23.07 11.32
C GLU A 198 -11.39 21.78 10.50
N ARG A 199 -12.65 21.41 10.24
CA ARG A 199 -13.02 20.17 9.53
C ARG A 199 -13.90 20.37 8.30
N ARG A 200 -14.37 21.61 8.09
CA ARG A 200 -15.39 21.92 7.07
C ARG A 200 -14.83 22.65 5.87
N VAL A 201 -13.68 23.31 6.04
CA VAL A 201 -13.07 24.14 5.01
C VAL A 201 -11.79 23.46 4.52
N PRO A 202 -11.54 23.39 3.21
CA PRO A 202 -10.27 22.92 2.66
C PRO A 202 -9.11 23.72 3.22
N GLN A 203 -7.99 23.04 3.47
CA GLN A 203 -6.75 23.62 3.93
C GLN A 203 -5.61 23.08 3.08
N ASP A 204 -4.57 23.85 2.91
CA ASP A 204 -3.32 23.45 2.26
C ASP A 204 -2.13 23.70 3.18
N GLY A 205 -1.07 22.95 3.00
CA GLY A 205 0.14 23.05 3.80
C GLY A 205 1.27 22.21 3.22
N ARG A 206 2.41 22.20 3.89
CA ARG A 206 3.59 21.45 3.45
C ARG A 206 4.12 20.57 4.56
N ILE A 207 4.48 19.34 4.19
CA ILE A 207 5.16 18.38 5.06
C ILE A 207 6.60 18.26 4.56
N ALA A 208 7.56 18.53 5.43
CA ALA A 208 8.96 18.25 5.16
C ALA A 208 9.36 16.96 5.86
N LEU A 209 9.80 15.97 5.09
CA LEU A 209 10.27 14.68 5.60
C LEU A 209 11.70 14.45 5.13
N THR A 210 12.55 13.97 6.05
CA THR A 210 13.84 13.41 5.69
C THR A 210 13.66 11.90 5.61
N VAL A 211 13.72 11.37 4.42
CA VAL A 211 13.72 9.92 4.19
C VAL A 211 15.16 9.50 4.09
N ALA A 212 15.63 8.72 5.08
CA ALA A 212 16.95 8.11 4.99
C ALA A 212 16.94 7.08 3.86
N GLY A 213 17.70 7.34 2.81
CA GLY A 213 17.95 6.43 1.70
C GLY A 213 19.09 5.49 2.05
#